data_c4ac4fbb5c54deb72288d0d2af0d0833
#
_entry.id   c4ac4fbb5c54deb72288d0d2af0d0833
#
_cell.length_a   1.000
_cell.length_b   1.000
_cell.length_c   1.000
_cell.angle_alpha   90.00
_cell.angle_beta   90.00
_cell.angle_gamma   90.00
#
_symmetry.space_group_name_H-M   'P 1'
#
loop_
_entity.id
_entity.type
_entity.pdbx_description
1 polymer ?
#
loop_
_entity_poly.entity_id
_entity_poly.type
_entity_poly.pdbx_seq_one_letter_code
_entity_poly.pdbx_strand_id
1 'polypeptide(L)'
;MLNIKRLLFITAFLSCFFMSDFQAQKINQFNANKKRTGVWKKYYSNKRIRYVGEFENGKEVGVFKFYDITTSDHPIIIKSYFEDSDSLFVQFFSLKGKLQSEGVMNDRNRVGKWQYYFIDGEVLSEENYENGKLEGDAITYYPDGKVAEFTSYENGLKSGVNSKYSSEGILIEEVTFKNGRENGLAKYFDLEGNLKEKGSYKNGNRIGNWDYYIDGEIASDKEKKEAREKYTKEN
;
A
#
# COMPACT_ATOMS: atom_id res chain seq x y z
N MET A 1 5.60 45.14 55.10
CA MET A 1 5.41 46.16 54.02
C MET A 1 6.32 45.77 52.86
N LEU A 2 5.76 45.12 51.85
CA LEU A 2 6.50 44.68 50.66
C LEU A 2 6.59 45.84 49.67
N ASN A 3 7.80 46.16 49.26
CA ASN A 3 8.18 47.38 48.54
C ASN A 3 7.62 47.37 47.09
N ILE A 4 6.51 48.08 46.88
CA ILE A 4 5.77 48.22 45.59
C ILE A 4 6.66 48.76 44.45
N LYS A 5 7.79 49.36 44.73
CA LYS A 5 8.74 49.88 43.72
C LYS A 5 9.58 48.79 43.01
N ARG A 6 9.63 47.55 43.52
CA ARG A 6 10.33 46.44 42.82
C ARG A 6 9.44 45.64 41.86
N LEU A 7 8.12 45.79 41.95
CA LEU A 7 7.19 45.06 41.07
C LEU A 7 6.97 45.75 39.70
N LEU A 8 7.24 47.06 39.60
CA LEU A 8 7.08 47.80 38.36
C LEU A 8 8.25 47.68 37.38
N PHE A 9 9.40 47.19 37.80
CA PHE A 9 10.57 46.97 36.90
C PHE A 9 10.58 45.59 36.24
N ILE A 10 9.81 44.61 36.71
CA ILE A 10 9.74 43.27 36.13
C ILE A 10 8.71 43.18 35.04
N THR A 11 7.67 44.03 35.04
CA THR A 11 6.63 44.03 33.99
C THR A 11 7.00 44.81 32.72
N ALA A 12 8.02 45.70 32.79
CA ALA A 12 8.49 46.44 31.62
C ALA A 12 9.52 45.69 30.77
N PHE A 13 10.11 44.58 31.30
CA PHE A 13 11.16 43.80 30.57
C PHE A 13 10.61 42.57 29.82
N LEU A 14 9.30 42.24 30.02
CA LEU A 14 8.67 41.11 29.33
C LEU A 14 7.88 41.49 28.07
N SER A 15 7.79 42.78 27.72
CA SER A 15 7.06 43.21 26.52
C SER A 15 7.93 43.55 25.28
N CYS A 16 9.23 43.33 25.35
CA CYS A 16 10.16 43.61 24.22
C CYS A 16 10.70 42.36 23.49
N PHE A 17 10.23 41.18 23.80
CA PHE A 17 10.62 39.97 23.05
C PHE A 17 9.37 39.29 22.52
N PHE A 18 8.92 39.63 21.34
CA PHE A 18 8.19 38.82 20.34
C PHE A 18 7.63 39.74 19.26
N MET A 19 8.45 40.69 18.75
CA MET A 19 8.30 41.07 17.36
C MET A 19 9.29 40.20 16.57
N SER A 20 9.06 38.87 16.52
CA SER A 20 9.54 38.12 15.39
C SER A 20 8.82 38.66 14.18
N ASP A 21 9.57 39.29 13.27
CA ASP A 21 9.11 39.65 11.95
C ASP A 21 8.40 38.45 11.34
N PHE A 22 7.07 38.47 11.33
CA PHE A 22 6.25 37.65 10.47
C PHE A 22 6.49 38.15 9.04
N GLN A 23 7.70 37.96 8.54
CA GLN A 23 7.94 38.10 7.11
C GLN A 23 7.10 37.06 6.43
N ALA A 24 6.01 37.47 5.79
CA ALA A 24 5.20 36.61 4.96
C ALA A 24 6.17 35.90 3.99
N GLN A 25 6.31 34.58 4.16
CA GLN A 25 7.24 33.79 3.37
C GLN A 25 6.94 34.03 1.89
N LYS A 26 7.91 34.62 1.16
CA LYS A 26 7.75 34.85 -0.28
C LYS A 26 7.59 33.51 -0.97
N ILE A 27 6.46 33.32 -1.66
CA ILE A 27 6.17 32.09 -2.43
C ILE A 27 6.53 32.28 -3.91
N ASN A 28 6.72 31.16 -4.65
CA ASN A 28 6.94 31.13 -6.10
C ASN A 28 8.18 31.95 -6.54
N GLN A 29 9.28 31.80 -5.82
CA GLN A 29 10.53 32.54 -6.08
C GLN A 29 11.44 31.77 -7.04
N PHE A 30 12.24 32.51 -7.80
CA PHE A 30 13.35 31.98 -8.59
C PHE A 30 14.66 32.47 -7.99
N ASN A 31 15.67 31.63 -8.00
CA ASN A 31 17.04 32.03 -7.65
C ASN A 31 17.74 32.78 -8.79
N ALA A 32 18.98 33.21 -8.58
CA ALA A 32 19.78 33.92 -9.58
C ALA A 32 19.96 33.19 -10.91
N ASN A 33 19.91 31.86 -10.89
CA ASN A 33 19.98 30.98 -12.06
C ASN A 33 18.64 30.68 -12.70
N LYS A 34 17.58 31.44 -12.38
CA LYS A 34 16.20 31.26 -12.84
C LYS A 34 15.61 29.87 -12.54
N LYS A 35 16.12 29.20 -11.52
CA LYS A 35 15.57 27.92 -11.03
C LYS A 35 14.62 28.18 -9.87
N ARG A 36 13.56 27.37 -9.74
CA ARG A 36 12.62 27.44 -8.62
C ARG A 36 13.35 27.26 -7.29
N THR A 37 12.97 28.06 -6.26
CA THR A 37 13.52 27.96 -4.92
C THR A 37 12.47 28.34 -3.88
N GLY A 38 12.56 27.79 -2.66
CA GLY A 38 11.65 27.99 -1.56
C GLY A 38 10.25 27.43 -1.83
N VAL A 39 9.26 27.93 -1.09
CA VAL A 39 7.87 27.43 -1.14
C VAL A 39 7.17 27.86 -2.43
N TRP A 40 6.56 26.88 -3.09
CA TRP A 40 5.76 27.06 -4.30
C TRP A 40 4.32 26.61 -4.10
N LYS A 41 3.39 27.44 -4.60
CA LYS A 41 1.95 27.11 -4.68
C LYS A 41 1.49 27.24 -6.12
N LYS A 42 0.86 26.22 -6.66
CA LYS A 42 0.22 26.22 -7.98
C LYS A 42 -1.28 26.07 -7.80
N TYR A 43 -2.04 26.71 -8.68
CA TYR A 43 -3.50 26.69 -8.66
C TYR A 43 -4.04 26.12 -9.96
N TYR A 44 -5.22 25.54 -9.90
CA TYR A 44 -6.06 25.21 -11.04
C TYR A 44 -6.73 26.48 -11.60
N SER A 45 -7.36 26.35 -12.77
CA SER A 45 -8.11 27.46 -13.41
C SER A 45 -9.27 27.98 -12.54
N ASN A 46 -9.86 27.12 -11.70
CA ASN A 46 -10.91 27.47 -10.73
C ASN A 46 -10.38 28.08 -9.44
N LYS A 47 -9.10 28.46 -9.37
CA LYS A 47 -8.40 29.06 -8.21
C LYS A 47 -8.19 28.12 -7.02
N ARG A 48 -8.56 26.85 -7.09
CA ARG A 48 -8.22 25.85 -6.06
C ARG A 48 -6.75 25.49 -6.13
N ILE A 49 -6.16 25.19 -4.98
CA ILE A 49 -4.75 24.75 -4.90
C ILE A 49 -4.61 23.44 -5.66
N ARG A 50 -3.61 23.38 -6.55
CA ARG A 50 -3.20 22.17 -7.27
C ARG A 50 -2.07 21.45 -6.53
N TYR A 51 -1.05 22.22 -6.09
CA TYR A 51 -0.01 21.68 -5.22
C TYR A 51 0.65 22.78 -4.38
N VAL A 52 1.23 22.35 -3.27
CA VAL A 52 2.15 23.10 -2.42
C VAL A 52 3.38 22.23 -2.16
N GLY A 53 4.57 22.80 -2.27
CA GLY A 53 5.83 22.11 -1.98
C GLY A 53 7.00 23.07 -1.99
N GLU A 54 8.18 22.56 -1.74
CA GLU A 54 9.41 23.32 -1.68
C GLU A 54 10.38 22.89 -2.80
N PHE A 55 11.05 23.87 -3.37
CA PHE A 55 12.08 23.66 -4.38
C PHE A 55 13.43 24.15 -3.91
N GLU A 56 14.45 23.40 -4.21
CA GLU A 56 15.84 23.83 -4.10
C GLU A 56 16.54 23.65 -5.45
N ASN A 57 17.08 24.77 -5.99
CA ASN A 57 17.74 24.77 -7.31
C ASN A 57 16.95 24.11 -8.43
N GLY A 58 15.61 24.19 -8.39
CA GLY A 58 14.69 23.65 -9.39
C GLY A 58 14.27 22.20 -9.16
N LYS A 59 14.85 21.50 -8.18
CA LYS A 59 14.44 20.16 -7.75
C LYS A 59 13.37 20.26 -6.64
N GLU A 60 12.41 19.34 -6.64
CA GLU A 60 11.46 19.17 -5.55
C GLU A 60 12.20 18.61 -4.31
N VAL A 61 11.96 19.22 -3.12
CA VAL A 61 12.56 18.80 -1.85
C VAL A 61 11.52 18.82 -0.73
N GLY A 62 11.80 18.17 0.39
CA GLY A 62 10.91 18.17 1.54
C GLY A 62 9.55 17.52 1.24
N VAL A 63 8.46 18.21 1.57
CA VAL A 63 7.09 17.66 1.45
C VAL A 63 6.29 18.39 0.39
N PHE A 64 5.80 17.64 -0.60
CA PHE A 64 4.84 18.10 -1.60
C PHE A 64 3.45 17.55 -1.31
N LYS A 65 2.44 18.42 -1.38
CA LYS A 65 1.02 18.06 -1.25
C LYS A 65 0.30 18.42 -2.53
N PHE A 66 -0.34 17.44 -3.15
CA PHE A 66 -1.14 17.61 -4.37
C PHE A 66 -2.62 17.45 -4.04
N TYR A 67 -3.45 18.28 -4.67
CA TYR A 67 -4.89 18.34 -4.42
C TYR A 67 -5.66 18.06 -5.69
N ASP A 68 -6.91 17.66 -5.56
CA ASP A 68 -7.83 17.45 -6.68
C ASP A 68 -8.46 18.78 -7.12
N ILE A 69 -8.84 18.86 -8.39
CA ILE A 69 -9.50 20.05 -8.96
C ILE A 69 -10.89 20.30 -8.35
N THR A 70 -11.56 19.25 -7.86
CA THR A 70 -12.91 19.33 -7.30
C THR A 70 -12.93 19.77 -5.84
N THR A 71 -11.86 19.48 -5.07
CA THR A 71 -11.73 19.86 -3.67
C THR A 71 -10.27 20.11 -3.28
N SER A 72 -10.05 21.04 -2.35
CA SER A 72 -8.75 21.30 -1.73
C SER A 72 -8.76 21.06 -0.21
N ASP A 73 -9.78 20.37 0.31
CA ASP A 73 -9.95 20.13 1.74
C ASP A 73 -8.86 19.17 2.26
N HIS A 74 -8.52 18.17 1.43
CA HIS A 74 -7.47 17.22 1.73
C HIS A 74 -6.55 17.02 0.52
N PRO A 75 -5.23 16.82 0.72
CA PRO A 75 -4.38 16.38 -0.36
C PRO A 75 -4.76 14.95 -0.77
N ILE A 76 -4.67 14.68 -2.07
CA ILE A 76 -4.85 13.33 -2.63
C ILE A 76 -3.53 12.58 -2.78
N ILE A 77 -2.40 13.32 -2.82
CA ILE A 77 -1.06 12.75 -2.83
C ILE A 77 -0.16 13.59 -1.93
N ILE A 78 0.61 12.93 -1.07
CA ILE A 78 1.70 13.53 -0.33
C ILE A 78 2.99 12.81 -0.75
N LYS A 79 4.00 13.59 -1.14
CA LYS A 79 5.35 13.10 -1.44
C LYS A 79 6.31 13.69 -0.42
N SER A 80 7.10 12.84 0.23
CA SER A 80 8.15 13.24 1.16
C SER A 80 9.49 12.78 0.60
N TYR A 81 10.29 13.74 0.13
CA TYR A 81 11.59 13.48 -0.45
C TYR A 81 12.62 13.19 0.66
N PHE A 82 13.42 12.15 0.47
CA PHE A 82 14.55 11.87 1.36
C PHE A 82 15.72 12.81 1.00
N GLU A 83 16.45 13.23 2.02
CA GLU A 83 17.69 13.99 1.82
C GLU A 83 18.73 13.09 1.11
N ASP A 84 19.49 13.69 0.21
CA ASP A 84 20.59 13.04 -0.55
C ASP A 84 20.18 11.76 -1.31
N SER A 85 18.91 11.66 -1.70
CA SER A 85 18.37 10.51 -2.44
C SER A 85 17.39 10.95 -3.51
N ASP A 86 17.34 10.21 -4.63
CA ASP A 86 16.29 10.36 -5.64
C ASP A 86 14.99 9.61 -5.25
N SER A 87 15.00 8.93 -4.10
CA SER A 87 13.83 8.23 -3.56
C SER A 87 12.93 9.17 -2.75
N LEU A 88 11.65 8.82 -2.69
CA LEU A 88 10.66 9.55 -1.92
C LEU A 88 9.65 8.57 -1.29
N PHE A 89 9.10 8.92 -0.14
CA PHE A 89 7.94 8.27 0.41
C PHE A 89 6.68 8.92 -0.15
N VAL A 90 5.73 8.13 -0.64
CA VAL A 90 4.48 8.64 -1.21
C VAL A 90 3.28 8.02 -0.52
N GLN A 91 2.28 8.87 -0.28
CA GLN A 91 0.99 8.50 0.28
C GLN A 91 -0.12 8.94 -0.68
N PHE A 92 -1.06 8.05 -0.95
CA PHE A 92 -2.24 8.31 -1.78
C PHE A 92 -3.49 8.31 -0.89
N PHE A 93 -4.32 9.30 -1.09
CA PHE A 93 -5.54 9.49 -0.30
C PHE A 93 -6.77 9.57 -1.21
N SER A 94 -7.91 9.14 -0.70
CA SER A 94 -9.20 9.39 -1.31
C SER A 94 -9.57 10.88 -1.25
N LEU A 95 -10.57 11.31 -2.03
CA LEU A 95 -11.11 12.68 -1.94
C LEU A 95 -11.66 13.04 -0.55
N LYS A 96 -11.94 12.05 0.30
CA LYS A 96 -12.39 12.22 1.69
C LYS A 96 -11.23 12.23 2.70
N GLY A 97 -9.96 12.25 2.23
CA GLY A 97 -8.76 12.27 3.07
C GLY A 97 -8.43 10.94 3.76
N LYS A 98 -9.02 9.82 3.31
CA LYS A 98 -8.67 8.49 3.80
C LYS A 98 -7.46 7.97 3.07
N LEU A 99 -6.44 7.48 3.80
CA LEU A 99 -5.27 6.83 3.24
C LEU A 99 -5.69 5.58 2.46
N GLN A 100 -5.18 5.43 1.25
CA GLN A 100 -5.48 4.31 0.36
C GLN A 100 -4.26 3.42 0.15
N SER A 101 -3.08 4.04 -0.01
CA SER A 101 -1.82 3.29 -0.13
C SER A 101 -0.63 4.18 0.16
N GLU A 102 0.48 3.55 0.56
CA GLU A 102 1.75 4.23 0.78
C GLU A 102 2.93 3.32 0.54
N GLY A 103 4.10 3.91 0.29
CA GLY A 103 5.35 3.20 0.08
C GLY A 103 6.44 4.11 -0.47
N VAL A 104 7.57 3.50 -0.80
CA VAL A 104 8.72 4.21 -1.37
C VAL A 104 8.71 4.11 -2.89
N MET A 105 9.00 5.23 -3.54
CA MET A 105 9.30 5.30 -4.97
C MET A 105 10.74 5.74 -5.19
N ASN A 106 11.37 5.17 -6.21
CA ASN A 106 12.60 5.67 -6.80
C ASN A 106 12.27 6.04 -8.25
N ASP A 107 12.39 7.33 -8.59
CA ASP A 107 11.83 7.90 -9.81
C ASP A 107 10.32 7.59 -9.98
N ARG A 108 10.01 6.71 -10.93
CA ARG A 108 8.62 6.28 -11.23
C ARG A 108 8.32 4.86 -10.77
N ASN A 109 9.32 4.17 -10.19
CA ASN A 109 9.20 2.77 -9.81
C ASN A 109 8.88 2.64 -8.31
N ARG A 110 7.96 1.76 -7.97
CA ARG A 110 7.78 1.31 -6.59
C ARG A 110 8.98 0.48 -6.17
N VAL A 111 9.45 0.68 -4.92
CA VAL A 111 10.55 -0.08 -4.32
C VAL A 111 10.23 -0.41 -2.86
N GLY A 112 10.72 -1.56 -2.40
CA GLY A 112 10.49 -2.02 -1.03
C GLY A 112 9.01 -2.31 -0.75
N LYS A 113 8.66 -2.21 0.53
CA LYS A 113 7.31 -2.53 1.02
C LYS A 113 6.32 -1.44 0.68
N TRP A 114 5.17 -1.85 0.12
CA TRP A 114 3.99 -1.04 -0.13
C TRP A 114 2.82 -1.57 0.68
N GLN A 115 2.04 -0.65 1.26
CA GLN A 115 0.83 -0.98 2.00
C GLN A 115 -0.39 -0.35 1.34
N TYR A 116 -1.49 -1.09 1.32
CA TYR A 116 -2.80 -0.68 0.84
C TYR A 116 -3.79 -0.82 1.98
N TYR A 117 -4.80 0.02 2.01
CA TYR A 117 -5.70 0.13 3.15
C TYR A 117 -7.16 0.02 2.72
N PHE A 118 -7.96 -0.58 3.56
CA PHE A 118 -9.41 -0.48 3.53
C PHE A 118 -9.84 0.96 3.87
N ILE A 119 -11.12 1.29 3.62
CA ILE A 119 -11.67 2.63 3.86
C ILE A 119 -11.72 3.02 5.35
N ASP A 120 -11.75 2.05 6.25
CA ASP A 120 -11.69 2.21 7.71
C ASP A 120 -10.27 2.44 8.23
N GLY A 121 -9.26 2.16 7.42
CA GLY A 121 -7.84 2.36 7.73
C GLY A 121 -7.08 1.08 8.09
N GLU A 122 -7.76 -0.07 8.16
CA GLU A 122 -7.10 -1.36 8.34
C GLU A 122 -6.32 -1.74 7.08
N VAL A 123 -5.26 -2.54 7.26
CA VAL A 123 -4.42 -2.97 6.14
C VAL A 123 -5.17 -3.96 5.27
N LEU A 124 -5.30 -3.64 3.97
CA LEU A 124 -5.86 -4.52 2.95
C LEU A 124 -4.79 -5.48 2.39
N SER A 125 -3.62 -4.93 2.02
CA SER A 125 -2.52 -5.75 1.52
C SER A 125 -1.16 -5.12 1.77
N GLU A 126 -0.16 -5.98 1.79
CA GLU A 126 1.26 -5.65 1.81
C GLU A 126 1.94 -6.32 0.62
N GLU A 127 2.70 -5.56 -0.11
CA GLU A 127 3.37 -6.00 -1.33
C GLU A 127 4.82 -5.55 -1.32
N ASN A 128 5.73 -6.37 -1.82
CA ASN A 128 7.13 -5.99 -1.98
C ASN A 128 7.45 -5.75 -3.45
N TYR A 129 8.23 -4.69 -3.72
CA TYR A 129 8.60 -4.27 -5.05
C TYR A 129 10.11 -4.12 -5.21
N GLU A 130 10.62 -4.56 -6.35
CA GLU A 130 11.94 -4.24 -6.85
C GLU A 130 11.84 -3.72 -8.28
N ASN A 131 12.40 -2.52 -8.53
CA ASN A 131 12.39 -1.88 -9.87
C ASN A 131 10.98 -1.79 -10.50
N GLY A 132 9.94 -1.54 -9.68
CA GLY A 132 8.56 -1.40 -10.12
C GLY A 132 7.81 -2.71 -10.35
N LYS A 133 8.43 -3.86 -10.11
CA LYS A 133 7.81 -5.18 -10.20
C LYS A 133 7.64 -5.79 -8.82
N LEU A 134 6.59 -6.61 -8.66
CA LEU A 134 6.42 -7.42 -7.47
C LEU A 134 7.60 -8.38 -7.31
N GLU A 135 8.20 -8.40 -6.12
CA GLU A 135 9.35 -9.24 -5.77
C GLU A 135 9.26 -9.67 -4.32
N GLY A 136 9.37 -10.98 -4.05
CA GLY A 136 9.16 -11.53 -2.73
C GLY A 136 7.68 -11.70 -2.38
N ASP A 137 7.33 -11.61 -1.09
CA ASP A 137 6.01 -11.94 -0.60
C ASP A 137 5.02 -10.78 -0.72
N ALA A 138 3.79 -11.12 -1.10
CA ALA A 138 2.62 -10.27 -1.03
C ALA A 138 1.55 -10.95 -0.17
N ILE A 139 0.95 -10.19 0.74
CA ILE A 139 -0.06 -10.68 1.68
C ILE A 139 -1.32 -9.81 1.53
N THR A 140 -2.47 -10.46 1.38
CA THR A 140 -3.78 -9.79 1.42
C THR A 140 -4.51 -10.21 2.68
N TYR A 141 -5.22 -9.27 3.28
CA TYR A 141 -5.93 -9.47 4.55
C TYR A 141 -7.44 -9.31 4.38
N TYR A 142 -8.19 -9.98 5.22
CA TYR A 142 -9.58 -9.68 5.49
C TYR A 142 -9.71 -8.39 6.34
N PRO A 143 -10.90 -7.75 6.38
CA PRO A 143 -11.11 -6.55 7.20
C PRO A 143 -10.86 -6.73 8.71
N ASP A 144 -10.91 -7.96 9.21
CA ASP A 144 -10.61 -8.31 10.61
C ASP A 144 -9.10 -8.55 10.87
N GLY A 145 -8.25 -8.33 9.83
CA GLY A 145 -6.79 -8.48 9.91
C GLY A 145 -6.27 -9.91 9.72
N LYS A 146 -7.15 -10.90 9.54
CA LYS A 146 -6.72 -12.27 9.21
C LYS A 146 -6.21 -12.32 7.77
N VAL A 147 -5.20 -13.18 7.53
CA VAL A 147 -4.66 -13.40 6.19
C VAL A 147 -5.73 -14.03 5.29
N ALA A 148 -5.97 -13.43 4.12
CA ALA A 148 -6.83 -13.96 3.07
C ALA A 148 -6.02 -14.71 2.00
N GLU A 149 -4.88 -14.12 1.57
CA GLU A 149 -4.01 -14.72 0.57
C GLU A 149 -2.55 -14.39 0.88
N PHE A 150 -1.70 -15.38 0.71
CA PHE A 150 -0.25 -15.24 0.69
C PHE A 150 0.26 -15.67 -0.69
N THR A 151 1.08 -14.86 -1.33
CA THR A 151 1.65 -15.14 -2.66
C THR A 151 3.09 -14.69 -2.71
N SER A 152 3.98 -15.55 -3.22
CA SER A 152 5.36 -15.17 -3.54
C SER A 152 5.48 -14.78 -5.01
N TYR A 153 6.31 -13.77 -5.28
CA TYR A 153 6.57 -13.22 -6.60
C TYR A 153 8.06 -13.20 -6.92
N GLU A 154 8.37 -13.37 -8.19
CA GLU A 154 9.70 -13.20 -8.77
C GLU A 154 9.56 -12.47 -10.11
N ASN A 155 10.24 -11.31 -10.25
CA ASN A 155 10.16 -10.46 -11.44
C ASN A 155 8.72 -10.08 -11.89
N GLY A 156 7.78 -9.93 -10.95
CA GLY A 156 6.39 -9.59 -11.18
C GLY A 156 5.48 -10.77 -11.51
N LEU A 157 6.00 -12.00 -11.48
CA LEU A 157 5.25 -13.22 -11.77
C LEU A 157 5.13 -14.07 -10.50
N LYS A 158 3.95 -14.70 -10.27
CA LYS A 158 3.78 -15.66 -9.18
C LYS A 158 4.83 -16.77 -9.29
N SER A 159 5.57 -17.00 -8.21
CA SER A 159 6.65 -18.00 -8.11
C SER A 159 6.69 -18.55 -6.70
N GLY A 160 6.70 -19.89 -6.54
CA GLY A 160 6.61 -20.51 -5.22
C GLY A 160 5.18 -20.85 -4.81
N VAL A 161 4.95 -20.96 -3.50
CA VAL A 161 3.65 -21.37 -2.95
C VAL A 161 2.73 -20.14 -2.84
N ASN A 162 1.50 -20.31 -3.33
CA ASN A 162 0.38 -19.43 -3.06
C ASN A 162 -0.59 -20.15 -2.12
N SER A 163 -1.03 -19.46 -1.08
CA SER A 163 -1.97 -19.99 -0.08
C SER A 163 -3.15 -19.05 0.06
N LYS A 164 -4.38 -19.60 0.06
CA LYS A 164 -5.61 -18.85 0.34
C LYS A 164 -6.28 -19.40 1.59
N TYR A 165 -6.87 -18.49 2.34
CA TYR A 165 -7.53 -18.79 3.60
C TYR A 165 -8.98 -18.30 3.58
N SER A 166 -9.84 -18.97 4.33
CA SER A 166 -11.20 -18.49 4.60
C SER A 166 -11.16 -17.28 5.56
N SER A 167 -12.29 -16.59 5.72
CA SER A 167 -12.46 -15.52 6.72
C SER A 167 -12.25 -15.99 8.17
N GLU A 168 -12.39 -17.29 8.41
CA GLU A 168 -12.10 -17.89 9.71
C GLU A 168 -10.61 -18.20 9.92
N GLY A 169 -9.77 -18.02 8.86
CA GLY A 169 -8.33 -18.30 8.88
C GLY A 169 -7.97 -19.74 8.55
N ILE A 170 -8.92 -20.52 8.02
CA ILE A 170 -8.69 -21.90 7.60
C ILE A 170 -8.06 -21.91 6.21
N LEU A 171 -6.96 -22.66 6.03
CA LEU A 171 -6.36 -22.86 4.71
C LEU A 171 -7.33 -23.60 3.78
N ILE A 172 -7.66 -22.99 2.64
CA ILE A 172 -8.58 -23.56 1.65
C ILE A 172 -7.93 -23.90 0.33
N GLU A 173 -6.78 -23.31 0.03
CA GLU A 173 -6.02 -23.56 -1.21
C GLU A 173 -4.53 -23.39 -0.96
N GLU A 174 -3.73 -24.32 -1.44
CA GLU A 174 -2.27 -24.24 -1.51
C GLU A 174 -1.83 -24.72 -2.89
N VAL A 175 -1.27 -23.82 -3.71
CA VAL A 175 -0.86 -24.11 -5.10
C VAL A 175 0.53 -23.57 -5.35
N THR A 176 1.38 -24.40 -6.00
CA THR A 176 2.73 -23.99 -6.39
C THR A 176 2.70 -23.36 -7.77
N PHE A 177 3.36 -22.21 -7.89
CA PHE A 177 3.50 -21.44 -9.13
C PHE A 177 4.96 -21.42 -9.61
N LYS A 178 5.13 -21.31 -10.91
CA LYS A 178 6.40 -21.00 -11.58
C LYS A 178 6.14 -20.14 -12.81
N ASN A 179 6.82 -18.99 -12.87
CA ASN A 179 6.67 -18.04 -13.99
C ASN A 179 5.19 -17.66 -14.23
N GLY A 180 4.42 -17.40 -13.17
CA GLY A 180 3.03 -16.97 -13.21
C GLY A 180 1.99 -18.05 -13.55
N ARG A 181 2.40 -19.32 -13.69
CA ARG A 181 1.48 -20.44 -13.97
C ARG A 181 1.58 -21.50 -12.90
N GLU A 182 0.46 -22.17 -12.62
CA GLU A 182 0.46 -23.33 -11.72
C GLU A 182 1.45 -24.37 -12.24
N ASN A 183 2.39 -24.76 -11.39
CA ASN A 183 3.44 -25.71 -11.72
C ASN A 183 4.00 -26.36 -10.45
N GLY A 184 3.57 -27.53 -10.17
CA GLY A 184 3.90 -28.28 -8.95
C GLY A 184 2.66 -28.76 -8.22
N LEU A 185 2.80 -28.98 -6.91
CA LEU A 185 1.75 -29.50 -6.06
C LEU A 185 0.62 -28.47 -5.86
N ALA A 186 -0.61 -28.98 -5.87
CA ALA A 186 -1.80 -28.25 -5.46
C ALA A 186 -2.60 -29.07 -4.45
N LYS A 187 -3.17 -28.38 -3.46
CA LYS A 187 -4.05 -28.93 -2.43
C LYS A 187 -5.21 -28.00 -2.24
N TYR A 188 -6.41 -28.55 -2.13
CA TYR A 188 -7.65 -27.84 -1.87
C TYR A 188 -8.32 -28.44 -0.65
N PHE A 189 -8.84 -27.58 0.22
CA PHE A 189 -9.42 -27.96 1.49
C PHE A 189 -10.88 -27.47 1.58
N ASP A 190 -11.66 -28.07 2.45
CA ASP A 190 -12.99 -27.56 2.81
C ASP A 190 -12.88 -26.43 3.87
N LEU A 191 -14.03 -25.91 4.29
CA LEU A 191 -14.10 -24.84 5.30
C LEU A 191 -13.82 -25.34 6.72
N GLU A 192 -13.78 -26.64 6.94
CA GLU A 192 -13.36 -27.30 8.18
C GLU A 192 -11.86 -27.58 8.21
N GLY A 193 -11.14 -27.37 7.07
CA GLY A 193 -9.70 -27.59 6.91
C GLY A 193 -9.34 -29.03 6.50
N ASN A 194 -10.31 -29.86 6.16
CA ASN A 194 -10.04 -31.20 5.66
C ASN A 194 -9.60 -31.16 4.20
N LEU A 195 -8.60 -31.97 3.86
CA LEU A 195 -8.13 -32.07 2.48
C LEU A 195 -9.23 -32.70 1.60
N LYS A 196 -9.62 -31.98 0.54
CA LYS A 196 -10.60 -32.42 -0.46
C LYS A 196 -9.98 -32.97 -1.72
N GLU A 197 -8.90 -32.33 -2.17
CA GLU A 197 -8.30 -32.65 -3.44
C GLU A 197 -6.80 -32.32 -3.39
N LYS A 198 -5.97 -33.19 -3.96
CA LYS A 198 -4.56 -32.88 -4.24
C LYS A 198 -4.11 -33.47 -5.56
N GLY A 199 -3.18 -32.80 -6.20
CA GLY A 199 -2.59 -33.24 -7.45
C GLY A 199 -1.49 -32.32 -7.88
N SER A 200 -1.11 -32.42 -9.14
CA SER A 200 -0.03 -31.60 -9.68
C SER A 200 -0.46 -30.87 -10.95
N TYR A 201 0.07 -29.66 -11.10
CA TYR A 201 -0.01 -28.87 -12.32
C TYR A 201 1.32 -28.85 -13.06
N LYS A 202 1.25 -28.70 -14.37
CA LYS A 202 2.38 -28.36 -15.24
C LYS A 202 1.92 -27.31 -16.24
N ASN A 203 2.52 -26.12 -16.16
CA ASN A 203 2.20 -24.98 -17.04
C ASN A 203 0.68 -24.64 -17.08
N GLY A 204 0.01 -24.67 -15.94
CA GLY A 204 -1.42 -24.36 -15.81
C GLY A 204 -2.37 -25.52 -16.10
N ASN A 205 -1.87 -26.70 -16.47
CA ASN A 205 -2.69 -27.87 -16.75
C ASN A 205 -2.52 -28.94 -15.66
N ARG A 206 -3.64 -29.56 -15.26
CA ARG A 206 -3.60 -30.72 -14.37
C ARG A 206 -2.87 -31.86 -15.06
N ILE A 207 -1.97 -32.51 -14.32
CA ILE A 207 -1.21 -33.68 -14.79
C ILE A 207 -1.28 -34.81 -13.79
N GLY A 208 -1.07 -36.04 -14.29
CA GLY A 208 -1.05 -37.28 -13.47
C GLY A 208 -2.41 -37.55 -12.81
N ASN A 209 -2.37 -38.34 -11.78
CA ASN A 209 -3.54 -38.70 -11.00
C ASN A 209 -3.82 -37.61 -9.95
N TRP A 210 -5.09 -37.30 -9.76
CA TRP A 210 -5.59 -36.43 -8.71
C TRP A 210 -6.31 -37.27 -7.67
N ASP A 211 -5.90 -37.11 -6.41
CA ASP A 211 -6.55 -37.75 -5.28
C ASP A 211 -7.68 -36.86 -4.79
N TYR A 212 -8.83 -37.46 -4.59
CA TYR A 212 -10.02 -36.83 -4.01
C TYR A 212 -10.28 -37.46 -2.66
N TYR A 213 -10.73 -36.69 -1.69
CA TYR A 213 -10.95 -37.11 -0.32
C TYR A 213 -12.40 -36.88 0.06
N ILE A 214 -13.01 -37.87 0.72
CA ILE A 214 -14.33 -37.81 1.34
C ILE A 214 -14.16 -38.31 2.77
N ASP A 215 -14.59 -37.52 3.75
CA ASP A 215 -14.45 -37.81 5.19
C ASP A 215 -13.01 -38.20 5.60
N GLY A 216 -12.02 -37.57 4.96
CA GLY A 216 -10.59 -37.77 5.23
C GLY A 216 -9.96 -39.00 4.56
N GLU A 217 -10.72 -39.82 3.87
CA GLU A 217 -10.23 -41.00 3.13
C GLU A 217 -10.19 -40.71 1.62
N ILE A 218 -9.27 -41.43 0.92
CA ILE A 218 -9.18 -41.31 -0.54
C ILE A 218 -10.44 -41.91 -1.17
N ALA A 219 -11.19 -41.08 -1.92
CA ALA A 219 -12.39 -41.50 -2.59
C ALA A 219 -12.16 -42.61 -3.61
N SER A 220 -12.98 -43.64 -3.60
CA SER A 220 -13.04 -44.68 -4.59
C SER A 220 -13.42 -44.16 -5.99
N ASP A 221 -13.16 -44.92 -7.04
CA ASP A 221 -13.52 -44.49 -8.42
C ASP A 221 -15.03 -44.31 -8.62
N LYS A 222 -15.85 -45.02 -7.86
CA LYS A 222 -17.30 -44.84 -7.86
C LYS A 222 -17.69 -43.47 -7.27
N GLU A 223 -17.17 -43.14 -6.10
CA GLU A 223 -17.43 -41.87 -5.43
C GLU A 223 -16.93 -40.68 -6.25
N LYS A 224 -15.75 -40.81 -6.89
CA LYS A 224 -15.22 -39.80 -7.83
C LYS A 224 -16.16 -39.52 -9.00
N LYS A 225 -16.77 -40.59 -9.53
CA LYS A 225 -17.74 -40.48 -10.63
C LYS A 225 -19.02 -39.78 -10.19
N GLU A 226 -19.57 -40.18 -9.05
CA GLU A 226 -20.78 -39.59 -8.47
C GLU A 226 -20.58 -38.10 -8.17
N ALA A 227 -19.44 -37.68 -7.60
CA ALA A 227 -19.11 -36.29 -7.33
C ALA A 227 -19.01 -35.46 -8.62
N ARG A 228 -18.41 -36.00 -9.69
CA ARG A 228 -18.34 -35.33 -11.00
C ARG A 228 -19.73 -35.13 -11.63
N GLU A 229 -20.57 -36.14 -11.56
CA GLU A 229 -21.97 -36.07 -12.09
C GLU A 229 -22.82 -35.07 -11.34
N LYS A 230 -22.63 -34.92 -10.03
CA LYS A 230 -23.31 -33.93 -9.21
C LYS A 230 -22.87 -32.52 -9.60
N TYR A 231 -21.57 -32.26 -9.72
CA TYR A 231 -21.03 -30.95 -10.10
C TYR A 231 -21.49 -30.50 -11.50
N THR A 232 -21.62 -31.45 -12.46
CA THR A 232 -22.06 -31.14 -13.82
C THR A 232 -23.57 -30.83 -13.91
N LYS A 233 -24.37 -31.23 -12.91
CA LYS A 233 -25.80 -30.93 -12.84
C LYS A 233 -26.13 -29.63 -12.12
N GLU A 234 -25.23 -29.10 -11.32
CA GLU A 234 -25.43 -27.89 -10.52
C GLU A 234 -24.88 -26.62 -11.21
N ASN A 235 -24.13 -26.78 -12.33
CA ASN A 235 -23.60 -25.73 -13.18
C ASN A 235 -24.10 -25.88 -14.63
#